data_8ca1b0573cb07a4ba00496717c482100
#
_entry.id   8ca1b0573cb07a4ba00496717c482100
#
_cell.length_a   1.000
_cell.length_b   1.000
_cell.length_c   1.000
_cell.angle_alpha   90.00
_cell.angle_beta   90.00
_cell.angle_gamma   90.00
#
_symmetry.space_group_name_H-M   'P 1'
#
loop_
_entity.id
_entity.type
_entity.pdbx_description
1 polymer ?
#
loop_
_entity_poly.entity_id
_entity_poly.type
_entity_poly.pdbx_seq_one_letter_code
_entity_poly.pdbx_strand_id
1 'polypeptide(L)'
;MTDHPPRILSVVKIWDKAPHSAFTDLLRSRDRWWCSFREAEAHGDSIGTLRVLVSDDGDNWSSVAEVKEEGVDLRDPKLSQMPDGRLLLVSGGSLYDRNGDGAYRTRCPRVSFSDDGYLWTQPRRCLAEDHWLWRVTWHGDDGYSVTAEPPPDQLP
;
A
#
# COMPACT_ATOMS: atom_id res chain seq x y z
N MET A 1 -10.40 -38.19 -3.86
CA MET A 1 -10.38 -36.74 -4.04
C MET A 1 -10.18 -36.49 -5.52
N THR A 2 -11.15 -35.91 -6.21
CA THR A 2 -11.00 -35.55 -7.62
C THR A 2 -10.11 -34.31 -7.69
N ASP A 3 -8.91 -34.50 -8.16
CA ASP A 3 -7.92 -33.42 -8.33
C ASP A 3 -8.30 -32.59 -9.56
N HIS A 4 -9.24 -31.66 -9.37
CA HIS A 4 -9.58 -30.70 -10.39
C HIS A 4 -8.68 -29.47 -10.22
N PRO A 5 -7.92 -29.08 -11.25
CA PRO A 5 -7.10 -27.86 -11.16
C PRO A 5 -7.99 -26.65 -10.92
N PRO A 6 -7.51 -25.64 -10.17
CA PRO A 6 -8.23 -24.40 -9.97
C PRO A 6 -8.50 -23.71 -11.31
N ARG A 7 -9.70 -23.14 -11.47
CA ARG A 7 -10.07 -22.38 -12.67
C ARG A 7 -10.59 -21.00 -12.30
N ILE A 8 -10.30 -20.03 -13.14
CA ILE A 8 -10.88 -18.69 -13.04
C ILE A 8 -12.35 -18.78 -13.48
N LEU A 9 -13.26 -18.39 -12.61
CA LEU A 9 -14.70 -18.37 -12.91
C LEU A 9 -15.13 -17.03 -13.49
N SER A 10 -14.59 -15.92 -12.98
CA SER A 10 -14.89 -14.57 -13.45
C SER A 10 -13.73 -13.62 -13.17
N VAL A 11 -13.66 -12.54 -13.93
CA VAL A 11 -12.76 -11.40 -13.70
C VAL A 11 -13.58 -10.14 -13.82
N VAL A 12 -13.59 -9.31 -12.77
CA VAL A 12 -14.36 -8.06 -12.74
C VAL A 12 -13.43 -6.91 -12.39
N LYS A 13 -13.53 -5.82 -13.13
CA LYS A 13 -12.83 -4.58 -12.81
C LYS A 13 -13.61 -3.86 -11.69
N ILE A 14 -12.95 -3.68 -10.54
CA ILE A 14 -13.57 -3.04 -9.36
C ILE A 14 -13.26 -1.54 -9.27
N TRP A 15 -12.29 -1.02 -10.05
CA TRP A 15 -11.89 0.39 -10.05
C TRP A 15 -11.21 0.79 -11.36
N ASP A 16 -11.49 2.03 -11.85
CA ASP A 16 -10.93 2.58 -13.09
C ASP A 16 -10.95 4.12 -13.14
N LYS A 17 -10.79 4.79 -11.97
CA LYS A 17 -10.92 6.25 -11.88
C LYS A 17 -9.59 7.00 -12.08
N ALA A 18 -8.46 6.29 -12.13
CA ALA A 18 -7.15 6.87 -12.39
C ALA A 18 -6.56 6.31 -13.69
N PRO A 19 -5.70 7.05 -14.39
CA PRO A 19 -5.01 6.58 -15.59
C PRO A 19 -4.15 5.35 -15.31
N HIS A 20 -3.54 5.28 -14.13
CA HIS A 20 -2.72 4.16 -13.70
C HIS A 20 -3.07 3.73 -12.27
N SER A 21 -3.41 2.45 -12.10
CA SER A 21 -3.64 1.81 -10.81
C SER A 21 -2.78 0.55 -10.70
N ALA A 22 -2.04 0.41 -9.60
CA ALA A 22 -1.08 -0.70 -9.44
C ALA A 22 -0.84 -1.06 -7.97
N PHE A 23 -0.13 -2.19 -7.76
CA PHE A 23 0.37 -2.64 -6.46
C PHE A 23 -0.75 -2.95 -5.45
N THR A 24 -1.74 -3.66 -5.93
CA THR A 24 -2.94 -3.98 -5.16
C THR A 24 -2.65 -4.87 -3.96
N ASP A 25 -3.32 -4.60 -2.86
CA ASP A 25 -3.37 -5.44 -1.67
C ASP A 25 -4.81 -5.68 -1.22
N LEU A 26 -5.07 -6.84 -0.60
CA LEU A 26 -6.38 -7.26 -0.14
C LEU A 26 -6.28 -7.77 1.30
N LEU A 27 -7.18 -7.27 2.15
CA LEU A 27 -7.31 -7.69 3.55
C LEU A 27 -8.78 -8.01 3.85
N ARG A 28 -9.03 -9.13 4.53
CA ARG A 28 -10.31 -9.40 5.19
C ARG A 28 -10.19 -9.05 6.67
N SER A 29 -10.98 -8.08 7.13
CA SER A 29 -11.01 -7.62 8.51
C SER A 29 -12.39 -7.09 8.86
N ARG A 30 -12.87 -7.38 10.07
CA ARG A 30 -14.17 -6.92 10.59
C ARG A 30 -15.34 -7.27 9.67
N ASP A 31 -15.32 -8.51 9.17
CA ASP A 31 -16.30 -9.05 8.21
C ASP A 31 -16.43 -8.29 6.88
N ARG A 32 -15.46 -7.42 6.57
CA ARG A 32 -15.36 -6.66 5.34
C ARG A 32 -14.08 -6.99 4.57
N TRP A 33 -14.13 -6.72 3.28
CA TRP A 33 -12.98 -6.72 2.40
C TRP A 33 -12.44 -5.29 2.27
N TRP A 34 -11.14 -5.15 2.42
CA TRP A 34 -10.41 -3.91 2.24
C TRP A 34 -9.40 -4.10 1.12
N CYS A 35 -9.45 -3.24 0.13
CA CYS A 35 -8.51 -3.26 -0.99
C CYS A 35 -7.75 -1.95 -1.04
N SER A 36 -6.42 -2.00 -1.11
CA SER A 36 -5.59 -0.81 -1.27
C SER A 36 -4.71 -0.94 -2.49
N PHE A 37 -4.47 0.18 -3.19
CA PHE A 37 -3.59 0.26 -4.35
C PHE A 37 -3.11 1.69 -4.57
N ARG A 38 -2.07 1.84 -5.38
CA ARG A 38 -1.57 3.14 -5.82
C ARG A 38 -2.38 3.62 -7.02
N GLU A 39 -2.72 4.91 -7.01
CA GLU A 39 -3.24 5.67 -8.15
C GLU A 39 -2.23 6.75 -8.55
N ALA A 40 -2.00 6.92 -9.85
CA ALA A 40 -1.12 7.95 -10.40
C ALA A 40 -1.44 8.22 -11.88
N GLU A 41 -0.79 9.21 -12.46
CA GLU A 41 -0.83 9.46 -13.91
C GLU A 41 -0.09 8.37 -14.70
N ALA A 42 1.03 7.84 -14.14
CA ALA A 42 1.84 6.80 -14.77
C ALA A 42 2.48 5.88 -13.73
N HIS A 43 3.12 4.80 -14.20
CA HIS A 43 3.86 3.86 -13.35
C HIS A 43 5.07 4.50 -12.69
N GLY A 44 5.84 5.26 -13.45
CA GLY A 44 6.99 6.06 -12.99
C GLY A 44 6.75 7.55 -13.23
N ASP A 45 7.68 8.38 -12.80
CA ASP A 45 7.73 9.84 -13.05
C ASP A 45 6.45 10.60 -12.66
N SER A 46 5.68 10.03 -11.74
CA SER A 46 4.45 10.65 -11.24
C SER A 46 4.28 10.39 -9.76
N ILE A 47 3.71 11.38 -9.06
CA ILE A 47 3.38 11.25 -7.64
C ILE A 47 2.10 10.44 -7.51
N GLY A 48 2.21 9.30 -6.82
CA GLY A 48 1.07 8.43 -6.53
C GLY A 48 0.49 8.67 -5.15
N THR A 49 -0.82 8.43 -5.06
CA THR A 49 -1.58 8.36 -3.81
C THR A 49 -2.06 6.94 -3.59
N LEU A 50 -2.46 6.62 -2.36
CA LEU A 50 -3.02 5.31 -2.06
C LEU A 50 -4.52 5.40 -1.91
N ARG A 51 -5.23 4.60 -2.70
CA ARG A 51 -6.68 4.43 -2.61
C ARG A 51 -7.01 3.29 -1.69
N VAL A 52 -8.04 3.46 -0.85
CA VAL A 52 -8.63 2.38 -0.05
C VAL A 52 -10.07 2.21 -0.46
N LEU A 53 -10.41 0.98 -0.86
CA LEU A 53 -11.78 0.54 -1.13
C LEU A 53 -12.24 -0.39 -0.02
N VAL A 54 -13.55 -0.44 0.20
CA VAL A 54 -14.22 -1.40 1.08
C VAL A 54 -15.35 -2.10 0.36
N SER A 55 -15.59 -3.37 0.71
CA SER A 55 -16.73 -4.16 0.26
C SER A 55 -17.22 -5.08 1.37
N ASP A 56 -18.54 -5.25 1.50
CA ASP A 56 -19.14 -6.20 2.42
C ASP A 56 -19.23 -7.62 1.80
N ASP A 57 -19.36 -7.71 0.49
CA ASP A 57 -19.61 -8.97 -0.26
C ASP A 57 -18.47 -9.41 -1.18
N GLY A 58 -17.49 -8.54 -1.45
CA GLY A 58 -16.40 -8.78 -2.40
C GLY A 58 -16.74 -8.42 -3.86
N ASP A 59 -17.99 -8.12 -4.15
CA ASP A 59 -18.48 -7.78 -5.49
C ASP A 59 -18.74 -6.27 -5.64
N ASN A 60 -19.34 -5.65 -4.62
CA ASN A 60 -19.68 -4.22 -4.62
C ASN A 60 -18.65 -3.43 -3.81
N TRP A 61 -17.90 -2.54 -4.48
CA TRP A 61 -16.81 -1.80 -3.89
C TRP A 61 -17.07 -0.30 -3.82
N SER A 62 -16.73 0.30 -2.69
CA SER A 62 -16.83 1.74 -2.45
C SER A 62 -15.46 2.31 -2.07
N SER A 63 -15.09 3.46 -2.64
CA SER A 63 -13.91 4.21 -2.22
C SER A 63 -14.20 4.92 -0.90
N VAL A 64 -13.35 4.70 0.10
CA VAL A 64 -13.54 5.23 1.45
C VAL A 64 -12.40 6.13 1.92
N ALA A 65 -11.20 5.99 1.34
CA ALA A 65 -10.08 6.85 1.70
C ALA A 65 -9.11 7.05 0.54
N GLU A 66 -8.42 8.18 0.61
CA GLU A 66 -7.23 8.50 -0.15
C GLU A 66 -6.13 8.94 0.81
N VAL A 67 -5.02 8.21 0.83
CA VAL A 67 -3.85 8.53 1.66
C VAL A 67 -2.77 9.11 0.76
N LYS A 68 -2.28 10.31 1.12
CA LYS A 68 -1.28 11.05 0.34
C LYS A 68 -0.31 11.79 1.23
N GLU A 69 0.89 12.05 0.70
CA GLU A 69 1.92 12.88 1.31
C GLU A 69 2.45 13.83 0.24
N GLU A 70 2.51 15.12 0.55
CA GLU A 70 2.97 16.11 -0.41
C GLU A 70 4.43 15.83 -0.82
N GLY A 71 4.68 15.80 -2.12
CA GLY A 71 6.03 15.59 -2.66
C GLY A 71 6.51 14.14 -2.65
N VAL A 72 5.73 13.20 -2.15
CA VAL A 72 6.12 11.79 -2.04
C VAL A 72 5.25 10.93 -2.94
N ASP A 73 5.87 10.10 -3.76
CA ASP A 73 5.17 9.05 -4.50
C ASP A 73 4.97 7.84 -3.57
N LEU A 74 3.75 7.67 -3.08
CA LEU A 74 3.39 6.52 -2.23
C LEU A 74 3.15 5.29 -3.10
N ARG A 75 3.77 4.16 -2.72
CA ARG A 75 3.78 2.92 -3.52
C ARG A 75 3.56 1.68 -2.66
N ASP A 76 3.15 0.59 -3.29
CA ASP A 76 3.06 -0.76 -2.71
C ASP A 76 2.33 -0.81 -1.35
N PRO A 77 1.10 -0.27 -1.25
CA PRO A 77 0.39 -0.31 0.02
C PRO A 77 0.15 -1.75 0.48
N LYS A 78 0.37 -2.00 1.78
CA LYS A 78 0.09 -3.27 2.42
C LYS A 78 -0.73 -3.05 3.68
N LEU A 79 -1.92 -3.62 3.68
CA LEU A 79 -2.86 -3.56 4.80
C LEU A 79 -2.62 -4.71 5.78
N SER A 80 -2.72 -4.44 7.07
CA SER A 80 -2.83 -5.46 8.10
C SER A 80 -3.72 -5.00 9.25
N GLN A 81 -4.39 -5.93 9.92
CA GLN A 81 -5.09 -5.66 11.16
C GLN A 81 -4.12 -5.86 12.32
N MET A 82 -4.01 -4.85 13.17
CA MET A 82 -3.20 -4.86 14.38
C MET A 82 -3.91 -5.65 15.50
N PRO A 83 -3.18 -6.15 16.50
CA PRO A 83 -3.76 -6.87 17.64
C PRO A 83 -4.78 -6.04 18.44
N ASP A 84 -4.61 -4.71 18.50
CA ASP A 84 -5.56 -3.78 19.14
C ASP A 84 -6.81 -3.50 18.28
N GLY A 85 -6.90 -4.14 17.12
CA GLY A 85 -8.02 -4.02 16.20
C GLY A 85 -7.90 -2.90 15.17
N ARG A 86 -6.96 -1.97 15.29
CA ARG A 86 -6.70 -0.94 14.28
C ARG A 86 -6.19 -1.52 12.97
N LEU A 87 -6.33 -0.76 11.90
CA LEU A 87 -5.70 -1.05 10.63
C LEU A 87 -4.36 -0.32 10.51
N LEU A 88 -3.37 -1.02 10.02
CA LEU A 88 -2.07 -0.51 9.63
C LEU A 88 -1.97 -0.55 8.10
N LEU A 89 -1.56 0.55 7.49
CA LEU A 89 -1.17 0.67 6.10
C LEU A 89 0.31 0.98 6.03
N VAL A 90 1.10 0.03 5.52
CA VAL A 90 2.51 0.24 5.19
C VAL A 90 2.63 0.55 3.71
N SER A 91 3.51 1.47 3.34
CA SER A 91 3.82 1.79 1.95
C SER A 91 5.27 2.21 1.76
N GLY A 92 5.77 2.11 0.55
CA GLY A 92 6.95 2.83 0.11
C GLY A 92 6.65 4.30 -0.09
N GLY A 93 7.64 5.16 0.12
CA GLY A 93 7.58 6.58 -0.22
C GLY A 93 8.82 6.95 -1.02
N SER A 94 8.67 7.14 -2.33
CA SER A 94 9.75 7.54 -3.22
C SER A 94 9.81 9.07 -3.36
N LEU A 95 11.01 9.61 -3.30
CA LEU A 95 11.31 11.03 -3.44
C LEU A 95 12.07 11.26 -4.74
N TYR A 96 11.66 12.28 -5.48
CA TYR A 96 12.29 12.71 -6.72
C TYR A 96 12.78 14.14 -6.60
N ASP A 97 13.86 14.47 -7.30
CA ASP A 97 14.37 15.85 -7.36
C ASP A 97 13.46 16.70 -8.27
N ARG A 98 12.59 17.47 -7.67
CA ARG A 98 11.64 18.33 -8.39
C ARG A 98 12.23 19.65 -8.86
N ASN A 99 13.37 20.06 -8.30
CA ASN A 99 14.06 21.29 -8.68
C ASN A 99 15.19 21.04 -9.68
N GLY A 100 15.43 19.78 -10.02
CA GLY A 100 16.43 19.32 -10.96
C GLY A 100 15.82 18.65 -12.18
N ASP A 101 16.36 17.50 -12.54
CA ASP A 101 15.98 16.71 -13.72
C ASP A 101 14.81 15.73 -13.48
N GLY A 102 14.21 15.74 -12.29
CA GLY A 102 13.17 14.78 -11.90
C GLY A 102 13.71 13.40 -11.51
N ALA A 103 15.03 13.27 -11.36
CA ALA A 103 15.64 11.98 -11.03
C ALA A 103 15.17 11.44 -9.68
N TYR A 104 15.12 10.10 -9.59
CA TYR A 104 14.92 9.42 -8.32
C TYR A 104 16.04 9.80 -7.35
N ARG A 105 15.65 10.17 -6.13
CA ARG A 105 16.58 10.61 -5.10
C ARG A 105 16.75 9.56 -4.01
N THR A 106 15.68 9.14 -3.39
CA THR A 106 15.68 8.17 -2.30
C THR A 106 14.28 7.60 -2.08
N ARG A 107 14.19 6.58 -1.25
CA ARG A 107 12.94 5.98 -0.77
C ARG A 107 12.97 5.81 0.73
N CYS A 108 11.82 5.83 1.36
CA CYS A 108 11.70 5.57 2.78
C CYS A 108 10.30 5.03 3.08
N PRO A 109 10.15 3.94 3.83
CA PRO A 109 8.85 3.39 4.14
C PRO A 109 8.00 4.34 4.97
N ARG A 110 6.68 4.26 4.76
CA ARG A 110 5.65 5.02 5.45
C ARG A 110 4.69 4.11 6.16
N VAL A 111 4.16 4.58 7.28
CA VAL A 111 3.05 3.95 7.99
C VAL A 111 1.93 4.95 8.22
N SER A 112 0.70 4.48 8.07
CA SER A 112 -0.52 5.18 8.42
C SER A 112 -1.41 4.24 9.21
N PHE A 113 -2.21 4.77 10.12
CA PHE A 113 -3.09 4.00 11.02
C PHE A 113 -4.52 4.47 10.88
N SER A 114 -5.46 3.56 11.10
CA SER A 114 -6.89 3.87 11.10
C SER A 114 -7.64 3.02 12.12
N ASP A 115 -8.53 3.64 12.88
CA ASP A 115 -9.42 2.94 13.82
C ASP A 115 -10.60 2.29 13.10
N ASP A 116 -11.03 2.83 11.97
CA ASP A 116 -12.27 2.46 11.26
C ASP A 116 -12.09 2.06 9.79
N GLY A 117 -10.91 2.34 9.21
CA GLY A 117 -10.58 2.13 7.79
C GLY A 117 -11.00 3.30 6.88
N TYR A 118 -11.67 4.31 7.42
CA TYR A 118 -12.15 5.48 6.69
C TYR A 118 -11.27 6.71 6.93
N LEU A 119 -10.87 6.93 8.17
CA LEU A 119 -9.98 8.02 8.55
C LEU A 119 -8.58 7.46 8.83
N TRP A 120 -7.58 7.99 8.13
CA TRP A 120 -6.20 7.56 8.23
C TRP A 120 -5.31 8.69 8.76
N THR A 121 -4.36 8.34 9.62
CA THR A 121 -3.31 9.29 10.01
C THR A 121 -2.48 9.67 8.79
N GLN A 122 -1.87 10.87 8.84
CA GLN A 122 -0.89 11.25 7.83
C GLN A 122 0.25 10.21 7.78
N PRO A 123 0.75 9.88 6.57
CA PRO A 123 1.90 9.01 6.41
C PRO A 123 3.11 9.54 7.18
N ARG A 124 3.80 8.66 7.89
CA ARG A 124 5.03 9.00 8.60
C ARG A 124 6.12 7.97 8.33
N ARG A 125 7.35 8.41 8.30
CA ARG A 125 8.52 7.53 8.17
C ARG A 125 8.60 6.54 9.33
N CYS A 126 8.97 5.29 9.03
CA CYS A 126 9.11 4.24 10.04
C CYS A 126 10.50 3.56 10.02
N LEU A 127 11.29 3.75 8.97
CA LEU A 127 12.68 3.29 8.87
C LEU A 127 13.56 4.39 8.27
N ALA A 128 14.87 4.10 8.15
CA ALA A 128 15.84 4.95 7.46
C ALA A 128 15.56 5.06 5.95
N GLU A 129 16.24 5.98 5.29
CA GLU A 129 16.24 6.12 3.83
C GLU A 129 16.81 4.87 3.18
N ASP A 130 16.44 4.67 1.91
CA ASP A 130 16.79 3.54 1.04
C ASP A 130 16.27 2.17 1.45
N HIS A 131 15.50 2.10 2.54
CA HIS A 131 14.80 0.89 2.92
C HIS A 131 13.45 0.74 2.19
N TRP A 132 13.01 -0.51 2.04
CA TRP A 132 11.68 -0.86 1.55
C TRP A 132 11.06 -1.89 2.47
N LEU A 133 9.89 -1.56 3.03
CA LEU A 133 9.21 -2.43 3.98
C LEU A 133 8.05 -3.14 3.28
N TRP A 134 7.95 -4.45 3.50
CA TRP A 134 6.88 -5.28 2.98
C TRP A 134 5.74 -5.41 3.99
N ARG A 135 4.81 -6.35 3.75
CA ARG A 135 3.67 -6.61 4.61
C ARG A 135 4.10 -6.94 6.03
N VAL A 136 3.40 -6.37 7.02
CA VAL A 136 3.53 -6.74 8.43
C VAL A 136 2.65 -7.96 8.74
N THR A 137 3.24 -8.94 9.42
CA THR A 137 2.56 -10.09 10.02
C THR A 137 2.64 -9.99 11.54
N TRP A 138 1.56 -10.25 12.23
CA TRP A 138 1.47 -10.11 13.67
C TRP A 138 1.60 -11.45 14.39
N HIS A 139 2.36 -11.47 15.49
CA HIS A 139 2.45 -12.58 16.42
C HIS A 139 2.35 -12.03 17.86
N GLY A 140 1.25 -12.31 18.54
CA GLY A 140 0.91 -11.57 19.76
C GLY A 140 0.79 -10.06 19.45
N ASP A 141 1.41 -9.23 20.26
CA ASP A 141 1.43 -7.77 20.09
C ASP A 141 2.58 -7.27 19.19
N ASP A 142 3.44 -8.18 18.73
CA ASP A 142 4.61 -7.84 17.92
C ASP A 142 4.33 -7.97 16.42
N GLY A 143 4.72 -6.93 15.66
CA GLY A 143 4.64 -6.89 14.21
C GLY A 143 5.99 -7.23 13.55
N TYR A 144 6.00 -8.21 12.66
CA TYR A 144 7.17 -8.64 11.91
C TYR A 144 7.02 -8.32 10.43
N SER A 145 8.10 -7.81 9.84
CA SER A 145 8.16 -7.54 8.41
C SER A 145 9.56 -7.78 7.86
N VAL A 146 9.64 -7.98 6.57
CA VAL A 146 10.91 -8.05 5.83
C VAL A 146 11.19 -6.68 5.23
N THR A 147 12.43 -6.21 5.36
CA THR A 147 12.93 -5.02 4.68
C THR A 147 13.92 -5.41 3.58
N ALA A 148 13.86 -4.70 2.45
CA ALA A 148 14.91 -4.70 1.46
C ALA A 148 15.77 -3.45 1.67
N GLU A 149 17.06 -3.65 1.76
CA GLU A 149 18.09 -2.61 1.83
C GLU A 149 18.73 -2.44 0.43
N PRO A 150 19.33 -1.28 0.14
CA PRO A 150 20.11 -1.15 -1.07
C PRO A 150 21.32 -2.09 -1.01
N PRO A 151 21.83 -2.56 -2.16
CA PRO A 151 23.08 -3.31 -2.22
C PRO A 151 24.22 -2.52 -1.57
N PRO A 152 25.22 -3.20 -0.93
CA PRO A 152 26.31 -2.53 -0.22
C PRO A 152 27.13 -1.55 -1.07
N ASP A 153 27.18 -1.76 -2.38
CA ASP A 153 27.87 -0.91 -3.36
C ASP A 153 27.09 0.36 -3.73
N GLN A 154 25.86 0.51 -3.25
CA GLN A 154 25.00 1.68 -3.44
C GLN A 154 24.76 2.46 -2.14
N LEU A 155 25.43 2.07 -1.06
CA LEU A 155 25.47 2.85 0.17
C LEU A 155 26.44 4.03 0.00
N PRO A 156 26.08 5.24 0.47
CA PRO A 156 26.91 6.44 0.35
C PRO A 156 28.22 6.32 1.12
#